data_2784ecd8f1f24c247be727cd98c86d98
#
_entry.id   2784ecd8f1f24c247be727cd98c86d98
#
_cell.length_a   1.000
_cell.length_b   1.000
_cell.length_c   1.000
_cell.angle_alpha   90.00
_cell.angle_beta   90.00
_cell.angle_gamma   90.00
#
_symmetry.space_group_name_H-M   'P 1'
#
loop_
_entity.id
_entity.type
_entity.pdbx_description
1 polymer ?
#
loop_
_entity_poly.entity_id
_entity_poly.type
_entity_poly.pdbx_seq_one_letter_code
_entity_poly.pdbx_strand_id
1 'polypeptide(L)'
;IGFSAPSTWYEAHLKTPDWELYGHHLAGIPFAILGHNRRMAWGVTMLQNDDLDYYRERANPANLDQVWFRDHWEELKIIAETISVKGGEDYPLRVRISRHGPIINDVLESVEKTETQPVAMAWEMLSNFENSTEQVFYELGHSASLADSRAAVSKLHAPGLNINYGDAEGNIAWWGAA
;
A
#
# COMPACT_ATOMS: atom_id res chain seq x y z
N ILE A 1 13.44 -2.81 -10.03
CA ILE A 1 14.13 -2.44 -8.77
C ILE A 1 15.54 -2.02 -9.14
N GLY A 2 15.90 -0.77 -8.84
CA GLY A 2 17.23 -0.25 -9.11
C GLY A 2 18.25 -0.71 -8.04
N PHE A 3 19.50 -0.84 -8.45
CA PHE A 3 20.60 -1.02 -7.51
C PHE A 3 21.07 0.37 -7.03
N SER A 4 20.94 0.63 -5.74
CA SER A 4 21.30 1.92 -5.13
C SER A 4 21.89 1.71 -3.73
N ALA A 5 22.58 2.71 -3.22
CA ALA A 5 23.03 2.77 -1.84
C ALA A 5 22.53 4.08 -1.22
N PRO A 6 21.68 4.05 -0.20
CA PRO A 6 21.14 2.84 0.45
C PRO A 6 20.19 2.06 -0.45
N SER A 7 20.16 0.74 -0.28
CA SER A 7 19.25 -0.13 -1.01
C SER A 7 17.82 -0.03 -0.48
N THR A 8 16.84 -0.24 -1.36
CA THR A 8 15.43 -0.39 -0.96
C THR A 8 15.25 -1.64 -0.09
N TRP A 9 15.98 -2.70 -0.41
CA TRP A 9 15.95 -3.96 0.31
C TRP A 9 17.17 -4.11 1.20
N TYR A 10 16.97 -4.63 2.39
CA TYR A 10 18.05 -5.09 3.25
C TYR A 10 17.80 -6.52 3.74
N GLU A 11 18.87 -7.24 3.99
CA GLU A 11 18.88 -8.60 4.48
C GLU A 11 18.96 -8.60 6.02
N ALA A 12 18.13 -9.41 6.68
CA ALA A 12 18.20 -9.58 8.12
C ALA A 12 17.92 -11.02 8.54
N HIS A 13 18.62 -11.44 9.61
CA HIS A 13 18.42 -12.71 10.27
C HIS A 13 18.05 -12.43 11.73
N LEU A 14 16.80 -12.69 12.07
CA LEU A 14 16.23 -12.50 13.40
C LEU A 14 16.12 -13.86 14.09
N LYS A 15 16.60 -13.98 15.33
CA LYS A 15 16.59 -15.23 16.05
C LYS A 15 16.28 -15.02 17.53
N THR A 16 15.29 -15.78 18.01
CA THR A 16 14.95 -15.93 19.42
C THR A 16 15.00 -17.42 19.80
N PRO A 17 14.86 -17.82 21.07
CA PRO A 17 14.81 -19.24 21.45
C PRO A 17 13.75 -20.03 20.66
N ASP A 18 12.57 -19.43 20.43
CA ASP A 18 11.39 -20.11 19.90
C ASP A 18 11.09 -19.78 18.45
N TRP A 19 11.75 -18.75 17.89
CA TRP A 19 11.46 -18.25 16.56
C TRP A 19 12.72 -17.86 15.79
N GLU A 20 12.69 -18.02 14.47
CA GLU A 20 13.77 -17.66 13.56
C GLU A 20 13.20 -17.22 12.22
N LEU A 21 13.62 -16.05 11.75
CA LEU A 21 13.23 -15.46 10.48
C LEU A 21 14.46 -14.93 9.77
N TYR A 22 14.66 -15.38 8.53
CA TYR A 22 15.66 -14.84 7.64
C TYR A 22 14.98 -14.35 6.36
N GLY A 23 15.39 -13.21 5.84
CA GLY A 23 14.87 -12.75 4.58
C GLY A 23 15.21 -11.31 4.23
N HIS A 24 14.50 -10.82 3.21
CA HIS A 24 14.63 -9.46 2.70
C HIS A 24 13.49 -8.59 3.20
N HIS A 25 13.86 -7.47 3.77
CA HIS A 25 12.99 -6.49 4.39
C HIS A 25 13.01 -5.18 3.63
N LEU A 26 11.95 -4.42 3.74
CA LEU A 26 11.90 -3.02 3.34
C LEU A 26 12.25 -2.12 4.54
N ALA A 27 12.89 -0.99 4.29
CA ALA A 27 13.22 -0.04 5.34
C ALA A 27 11.96 0.41 6.11
N GLY A 28 12.02 0.31 7.45
CA GLY A 28 10.89 0.60 8.33
C GLY A 28 9.92 -0.56 8.55
N ILE A 29 10.04 -1.68 7.81
CA ILE A 29 9.20 -2.87 7.97
C ILE A 29 10.02 -3.99 8.63
N PRO A 30 9.70 -4.38 9.87
CA PRO A 30 10.48 -5.38 10.62
C PRO A 30 10.18 -6.83 10.24
N PHE A 31 9.41 -7.08 9.21
CA PHE A 31 9.03 -8.40 8.73
C PHE A 31 9.64 -8.68 7.35
N ALA A 32 10.03 -9.93 7.10
CA ALA A 32 10.52 -10.31 5.79
C ALA A 32 9.38 -10.36 4.77
N ILE A 33 9.51 -9.58 3.69
CA ILE A 33 8.58 -9.64 2.55
C ILE A 33 8.84 -10.90 1.72
N LEU A 34 10.13 -11.26 1.57
CA LEU A 34 10.56 -12.53 1.00
C LEU A 34 11.48 -13.19 2.03
N GLY A 35 11.24 -14.45 2.34
CA GLY A 35 12.05 -15.05 3.38
C GLY A 35 11.68 -16.49 3.71
N HIS A 36 12.25 -16.95 4.81
CA HIS A 36 11.94 -18.24 5.38
C HIS A 36 12.03 -18.22 6.91
N ASN A 37 11.28 -19.09 7.55
CA ASN A 37 11.48 -19.47 8.92
C ASN A 37 12.06 -20.90 8.98
N ARG A 38 11.99 -21.56 10.13
CA ARG A 38 12.55 -22.93 10.29
C ARG A 38 11.78 -24.01 9.52
N ARG A 39 10.57 -23.73 9.04
CA ARG A 39 9.66 -24.73 8.47
C ARG A 39 9.32 -24.49 7.03
N MET A 40 9.26 -23.23 6.62
CA MET A 40 8.75 -22.85 5.32
C MET A 40 9.47 -21.63 4.76
N ALA A 41 9.38 -21.47 3.45
CA ALA A 41 9.87 -20.32 2.72
C ALA A 41 8.78 -19.75 1.83
N TRP A 42 8.85 -18.44 1.60
CA TRP A 42 7.95 -17.75 0.68
C TRP A 42 8.69 -16.70 -0.15
N GLY A 43 8.15 -16.46 -1.33
CA GLY A 43 8.60 -15.42 -2.23
C GLY A 43 7.41 -14.71 -2.84
N VAL A 44 7.57 -13.44 -3.20
CA VAL A 44 6.50 -12.65 -3.77
C VAL A 44 6.88 -11.98 -5.08
N THR A 45 5.89 -11.79 -5.95
CA THR A 45 5.97 -10.91 -7.13
C THR A 45 4.65 -10.14 -7.25
N MET A 46 4.67 -9.06 -8.03
CA MET A 46 3.44 -8.29 -8.29
C MET A 46 2.44 -9.10 -9.09
N LEU A 47 1.19 -9.12 -8.65
CA LEU A 47 0.09 -9.78 -9.36
C LEU A 47 -0.37 -8.98 -10.58
N GLN A 48 -0.15 -7.67 -10.59
CA GLN A 48 -0.60 -6.75 -11.64
C GLN A 48 -2.13 -6.78 -11.83
N ASN A 49 -2.86 -6.86 -10.73
CA ASN A 49 -4.30 -6.64 -10.74
C ASN A 49 -4.64 -5.17 -10.97
N ASP A 50 -5.86 -4.90 -11.39
CA ASP A 50 -6.40 -3.56 -11.60
C ASP A 50 -6.94 -3.03 -10.26
N ASP A 51 -6.08 -2.37 -9.50
CA ASP A 51 -6.36 -1.86 -8.15
C ASP A 51 -6.32 -0.33 -8.04
N LEU A 52 -6.13 0.37 -9.17
CA LEU A 52 -5.99 1.81 -9.20
C LEU A 52 -6.69 2.42 -10.40
N ASP A 53 -7.64 3.33 -10.12
CA ASP A 53 -8.38 4.11 -11.12
C ASP A 53 -8.20 5.61 -10.94
N TYR A 54 -8.35 6.35 -12.02
CA TYR A 54 -8.36 7.82 -12.01
C TYR A 54 -9.71 8.34 -12.45
N TYR A 55 -10.33 9.17 -11.60
CA TYR A 55 -11.62 9.80 -11.85
C TYR A 55 -11.44 11.30 -12.12
N ARG A 56 -11.90 11.74 -13.29
CA ARG A 56 -11.95 13.17 -13.60
C ARG A 56 -13.25 13.74 -13.02
N GLU A 57 -13.12 14.49 -11.95
CA GLU A 57 -14.24 15.13 -11.27
C GLU A 57 -14.67 16.41 -12.00
N ARG A 58 -15.92 16.81 -11.84
CA ARG A 58 -16.42 18.11 -12.29
C ARG A 58 -16.54 19.02 -11.08
N ALA A 59 -15.62 19.96 -10.93
CA ALA A 59 -15.68 20.94 -9.83
C ALA A 59 -16.77 22.00 -10.07
N ASN A 60 -17.33 22.49 -8.97
CA ASN A 60 -18.26 23.63 -9.00
C ASN A 60 -17.48 24.93 -9.26
N PRO A 61 -17.76 25.68 -10.36
CA PRO A 61 -17.05 26.92 -10.64
C PRO A 61 -17.23 28.01 -9.56
N ALA A 62 -18.32 27.93 -8.78
CA ALA A 62 -18.59 28.88 -7.70
C ALA A 62 -17.97 28.44 -6.35
N ASN A 63 -17.61 27.17 -6.21
CA ASN A 63 -16.98 26.63 -5.01
C ASN A 63 -16.14 25.40 -5.38
N LEU A 64 -14.82 25.57 -5.56
CA LEU A 64 -13.89 24.51 -5.98
C LEU A 64 -13.72 23.36 -4.97
N ASP A 65 -14.35 23.49 -3.78
CA ASP A 65 -14.42 22.42 -2.78
C ASP A 65 -15.65 21.53 -2.96
N GLN A 66 -16.38 21.70 -4.05
CA GLN A 66 -17.51 20.85 -4.41
C GLN A 66 -17.29 20.19 -5.76
N VAL A 67 -17.71 18.93 -5.87
CA VAL A 67 -17.73 18.18 -7.12
C VAL A 67 -19.15 17.71 -7.44
N TRP A 68 -19.44 17.61 -8.74
CA TRP A 68 -20.74 17.14 -9.19
C TRP A 68 -20.88 15.64 -9.02
N PHE A 69 -21.92 15.21 -8.34
CA PHE A 69 -22.28 13.81 -8.25
C PHE A 69 -23.77 13.60 -8.52
N ARG A 70 -24.07 12.73 -9.49
CA ARG A 70 -25.44 12.44 -9.96
C ARG A 70 -26.21 13.72 -10.30
N ASP A 71 -26.91 14.32 -9.33
CA ASP A 71 -27.84 15.43 -9.48
C ASP A 71 -27.58 16.62 -8.53
N HIS A 72 -26.45 16.58 -7.78
CA HIS A 72 -26.11 17.63 -6.80
C HIS A 72 -24.61 17.88 -6.69
N TRP A 73 -24.25 19.00 -6.05
CA TRP A 73 -22.90 19.31 -5.63
C TRP A 73 -22.60 18.66 -4.29
N GLU A 74 -21.52 17.90 -4.22
CA GLU A 74 -21.04 17.21 -3.04
C GLU A 74 -19.76 17.89 -2.53
N GLU A 75 -19.70 18.18 -1.23
CA GLU A 75 -18.51 18.76 -0.60
C GLU A 75 -17.33 17.77 -0.60
N LEU A 76 -16.15 18.27 -0.95
CA LEU A 76 -14.90 17.54 -0.74
C LEU A 76 -14.58 17.48 0.76
N LYS A 77 -14.09 16.35 1.22
CA LYS A 77 -13.45 16.26 2.55
C LYS A 77 -12.10 16.98 2.48
N ILE A 78 -11.89 17.94 3.39
CA ILE A 78 -10.63 18.69 3.47
C ILE A 78 -9.87 18.27 4.71
N ILE A 79 -8.60 17.91 4.52
CA ILE A 79 -7.62 17.70 5.60
C ILE A 79 -6.59 18.82 5.47
N ALA A 80 -6.47 19.64 6.51
CA ALA A 80 -5.49 20.71 6.58
C ALA A 80 -4.32 20.25 7.46
N GLU A 81 -3.12 20.28 6.89
CA GLU A 81 -1.87 19.90 7.53
C GLU A 81 -0.86 21.05 7.40
N THR A 82 0.16 21.05 8.23
CA THR A 82 1.27 21.98 8.13
C THR A 82 2.58 21.21 8.09
N ILE A 83 3.37 21.42 7.04
CA ILE A 83 4.71 20.84 6.91
C ILE A 83 5.71 21.86 7.41
N SER A 84 6.33 21.59 8.56
CA SER A 84 7.38 22.46 9.11
C SER A 84 8.68 22.30 8.34
N VAL A 85 9.18 23.41 7.81
CA VAL A 85 10.40 23.45 6.99
C VAL A 85 11.56 24.02 7.82
N LYS A 86 12.61 23.20 8.06
CA LYS A 86 13.81 23.65 8.79
C LYS A 86 14.50 24.81 8.08
N GLY A 87 14.49 25.99 8.72
CA GLY A 87 15.12 27.18 8.18
C GLY A 87 14.35 27.90 7.09
N GLY A 88 13.09 27.54 6.87
CA GLY A 88 12.17 28.16 5.94
C GLY A 88 10.81 28.46 6.57
N GLU A 89 9.89 28.95 5.77
CA GLU A 89 8.49 29.12 6.17
C GLU A 89 7.77 27.77 6.14
N ASP A 90 6.87 27.56 7.09
CA ASP A 90 6.01 26.38 7.13
C ASP A 90 5.12 26.33 5.88
N TYR A 91 4.95 25.15 5.30
CA TYR A 91 4.13 24.93 4.13
C TYR A 91 2.74 24.41 4.53
N PRO A 92 1.67 25.20 4.30
CA PRO A 92 0.31 24.73 4.53
C PRO A 92 -0.08 23.74 3.43
N LEU A 93 -0.35 22.50 3.81
CA LEU A 93 -0.84 21.46 2.92
C LEU A 93 -2.35 21.31 3.07
N ARG A 94 -3.07 21.33 1.97
CA ARG A 94 -4.51 21.13 1.93
C ARG A 94 -4.82 19.92 1.06
N VAL A 95 -5.16 18.79 1.71
CA VAL A 95 -5.56 17.57 1.01
C VAL A 95 -7.05 17.59 0.78
N ARG A 96 -7.46 17.53 -0.47
CA ARG A 96 -8.85 17.46 -0.91
C ARG A 96 -9.19 16.03 -1.27
N ILE A 97 -10.31 15.52 -0.78
CA ILE A 97 -10.69 14.11 -0.99
C ILE A 97 -12.13 14.09 -1.49
N SER A 98 -12.34 13.54 -2.68
CA SER A 98 -13.65 13.21 -3.23
C SER A 98 -14.11 11.83 -2.75
N ARG A 99 -15.30 11.41 -3.15
CA ARG A 99 -15.79 10.04 -2.95
C ARG A 99 -14.94 8.97 -3.59
N HIS A 100 -14.20 9.32 -4.66
CA HIS A 100 -13.31 8.39 -5.37
C HIS A 100 -11.90 8.35 -4.79
N GLY A 101 -11.52 9.33 -3.96
CA GLY A 101 -10.21 9.37 -3.33
C GLY A 101 -9.58 10.78 -3.33
N PRO A 102 -8.29 10.88 -2.97
CA PRO A 102 -7.59 12.15 -2.92
C PRO A 102 -7.45 12.79 -4.32
N ILE A 103 -7.56 14.11 -4.36
CA ILE A 103 -7.27 14.91 -5.56
C ILE A 103 -5.76 15.04 -5.71
N ILE A 104 -5.23 14.58 -6.83
CA ILE A 104 -3.78 14.44 -7.05
C ILE A 104 -3.16 15.57 -7.88
N ASN A 105 -3.97 16.45 -8.48
CA ASN A 105 -3.46 17.60 -9.26
C ASN A 105 -2.54 18.53 -8.46
N ASP A 106 -2.74 18.59 -7.14
CA ASP A 106 -2.00 19.51 -6.28
C ASP A 106 -0.57 19.00 -5.98
N VAL A 107 -0.31 17.68 -6.17
CA VAL A 107 0.94 17.02 -5.75
C VAL A 107 1.69 16.33 -6.89
N LEU A 108 1.02 15.96 -7.96
CA LEU A 108 1.66 15.31 -9.10
C LEU A 108 1.82 16.28 -10.27
N GLU A 109 3.08 16.60 -10.60
CA GLU A 109 3.42 17.49 -11.71
C GLU A 109 2.99 16.93 -13.08
N SER A 110 2.90 15.60 -13.22
CA SER A 110 2.47 14.93 -14.45
C SER A 110 0.96 15.04 -14.71
N VAL A 111 0.18 15.48 -13.72
CA VAL A 111 -1.26 15.69 -13.87
C VAL A 111 -1.54 17.16 -14.13
N GLU A 112 -2.23 17.43 -15.23
CA GLU A 112 -2.58 18.80 -15.61
C GLU A 112 -3.36 19.52 -14.50
N LYS A 113 -2.87 20.69 -14.11
CA LYS A 113 -3.52 21.54 -13.10
C LYS A 113 -4.71 22.26 -13.69
N THR A 114 -5.86 21.61 -13.73
CA THR A 114 -7.12 22.24 -14.10
C THR A 114 -8.00 22.39 -12.86
N GLU A 115 -8.41 23.61 -12.55
CA GLU A 115 -9.28 23.88 -11.40
C GLU A 115 -10.67 23.27 -11.55
N THR A 116 -11.17 23.20 -12.81
CA THR A 116 -12.54 22.76 -13.10
C THR A 116 -12.71 21.25 -13.31
N GLN A 117 -11.61 20.53 -13.52
CA GLN A 117 -11.61 19.07 -13.73
C GLN A 117 -10.51 18.41 -12.94
N PRO A 118 -10.57 18.47 -11.59
CA PRO A 118 -9.59 17.80 -10.77
C PRO A 118 -9.65 16.29 -10.96
N VAL A 119 -8.51 15.61 -10.78
CA VAL A 119 -8.38 14.17 -10.89
C VAL A 119 -8.29 13.57 -9.49
N ALA A 120 -9.22 12.69 -9.17
CA ALA A 120 -9.18 11.87 -7.97
C ALA A 120 -8.51 10.52 -8.26
N MET A 121 -7.73 10.02 -7.32
CA MET A 121 -7.08 8.72 -7.39
C MET A 121 -7.84 7.73 -6.49
N ALA A 122 -8.52 6.78 -7.11
CA ALA A 122 -9.14 5.66 -6.42
C ALA A 122 -8.13 4.50 -6.39
N TRP A 123 -7.50 4.31 -5.27
CA TRP A 123 -6.54 3.23 -5.08
C TRP A 123 -6.96 2.37 -3.89
N GLU A 124 -7.07 1.06 -4.09
CA GLU A 124 -7.56 0.11 -3.08
C GLU A 124 -6.76 0.20 -1.78
N MET A 125 -5.45 0.41 -1.86
CA MET A 125 -4.59 0.65 -0.67
C MET A 125 -5.03 1.86 0.17
N LEU A 126 -5.70 2.85 -0.42
CA LEU A 126 -6.15 4.05 0.29
C LEU A 126 -7.59 3.94 0.80
N SER A 127 -8.37 3.00 0.29
CA SER A 127 -9.78 2.82 0.64
C SER A 127 -10.00 1.85 1.80
N ASN A 128 -9.05 0.96 2.04
CA ASN A 128 -9.20 -0.12 3.01
C ASN A 128 -8.07 -0.12 4.05
N PHE A 129 -8.15 0.79 5.03
CA PHE A 129 -7.17 0.91 6.12
C PHE A 129 -7.26 -0.20 7.18
N GLU A 130 -8.27 -1.06 7.13
CA GLU A 130 -8.39 -2.21 8.04
C GLU A 130 -7.49 -3.38 7.60
N ASN A 131 -7.01 -3.35 6.36
CA ASN A 131 -6.09 -4.35 5.85
C ASN A 131 -4.65 -3.95 6.11
N SER A 132 -4.02 -4.72 6.95
CA SER A 132 -2.60 -4.57 7.25
C SER A 132 -1.81 -5.59 6.46
N THR A 133 -1.24 -5.17 5.33
CA THR A 133 -0.27 -5.97 4.56
C THR A 133 0.90 -6.41 5.45
N GLU A 134 1.30 -5.57 6.38
CA GLU A 134 2.33 -5.86 7.38
C GLU A 134 1.93 -7.04 8.27
N GLN A 135 0.66 -7.13 8.66
CA GLN A 135 0.15 -8.25 9.46
C GLN A 135 0.26 -9.57 8.70
N VAL A 136 0.01 -9.58 7.39
CA VAL A 136 0.15 -10.78 6.57
C VAL A 136 1.58 -11.31 6.63
N PHE A 137 2.58 -10.46 6.46
CA PHE A 137 3.99 -10.86 6.51
C PHE A 137 4.46 -11.20 7.92
N TYR A 138 3.93 -10.55 8.94
CA TYR A 138 4.15 -10.95 10.32
C TYR A 138 3.64 -12.37 10.56
N GLU A 139 2.40 -12.66 10.18
CA GLU A 139 1.78 -13.97 10.34
C GLU A 139 2.49 -15.05 9.50
N LEU A 140 2.90 -14.74 8.27
CA LEU A 140 3.71 -15.64 7.44
C LEU A 140 5.02 -16.00 8.15
N GLY A 141 5.73 -15.01 8.71
CA GLY A 141 6.96 -15.23 9.46
C GLY A 141 6.77 -16.15 10.68
N HIS A 142 5.58 -16.21 11.25
CA HIS A 142 5.21 -17.03 12.41
C HIS A 142 4.46 -18.31 12.04
N SER A 143 4.09 -18.51 10.78
CA SER A 143 3.37 -19.69 10.32
C SER A 143 4.21 -20.96 10.52
N ALA A 144 3.54 -22.05 10.88
CA ALA A 144 4.17 -23.35 11.08
C ALA A 144 3.66 -24.42 10.10
N SER A 145 2.63 -24.09 9.31
CA SER A 145 1.97 -25.01 8.37
C SER A 145 1.46 -24.28 7.13
N LEU A 146 1.12 -25.07 6.09
CA LEU A 146 0.42 -24.59 4.90
C LEU A 146 -0.92 -23.94 5.25
N ALA A 147 -1.64 -24.48 6.25
CA ALA A 147 -2.93 -23.94 6.67
C ALA A 147 -2.80 -22.56 7.31
N ASP A 148 -1.79 -22.37 8.19
CA ASP A 148 -1.50 -21.08 8.81
C ASP A 148 -1.14 -20.04 7.75
N SER A 149 -0.28 -20.42 6.81
CA SER A 149 0.17 -19.55 5.73
C SER A 149 -0.98 -19.12 4.82
N ARG A 150 -1.88 -20.07 4.50
CA ARG A 150 -3.09 -19.77 3.73
C ARG A 150 -4.00 -18.79 4.47
N ALA A 151 -4.17 -18.96 5.79
CA ALA A 151 -4.97 -18.07 6.63
C ALA A 151 -4.36 -16.65 6.68
N ALA A 152 -3.03 -16.54 6.75
CA ALA A 152 -2.33 -15.26 6.68
C ALA A 152 -2.56 -14.58 5.32
N VAL A 153 -2.28 -15.30 4.22
CA VAL A 153 -2.38 -14.77 2.85
C VAL A 153 -3.80 -14.35 2.49
N SER A 154 -4.83 -15.02 3.03
CA SER A 154 -6.24 -14.67 2.76
C SER A 154 -6.67 -13.31 3.31
N LYS A 155 -5.82 -12.65 4.10
CA LYS A 155 -6.04 -11.29 4.63
C LYS A 155 -5.42 -10.20 3.74
N LEU A 156 -4.67 -10.58 2.70
CA LEU A 156 -4.08 -9.62 1.80
C LEU A 156 -5.14 -9.09 0.83
N HIS A 157 -5.29 -7.77 0.80
CA HIS A 157 -6.18 -7.10 -0.14
C HIS A 157 -5.42 -6.18 -1.11
N ALA A 158 -4.33 -5.55 -0.64
CA ALA A 158 -3.49 -4.70 -1.47
C ALA A 158 -2.07 -4.59 -0.89
N PRO A 159 -1.03 -4.44 -1.74
CA PRO A 159 -1.08 -4.58 -3.19
C PRO A 159 -1.31 -6.03 -3.62
N GLY A 160 -1.84 -6.23 -4.85
CA GLY A 160 -1.98 -7.58 -5.39
C GLY A 160 -0.64 -8.29 -5.53
N LEU A 161 -0.50 -9.46 -4.93
CA LEU A 161 0.74 -10.24 -4.91
C LEU A 161 0.52 -11.69 -5.36
N ASN A 162 1.47 -12.18 -6.15
CA ASN A 162 1.70 -13.62 -6.28
C ASN A 162 2.56 -14.06 -5.11
N ILE A 163 2.09 -14.98 -4.31
CA ILE A 163 2.84 -15.53 -3.18
C ILE A 163 3.12 -17.00 -3.46
N ASN A 164 4.39 -17.35 -3.55
CA ASN A 164 4.87 -18.72 -3.67
C ASN A 164 5.25 -19.24 -2.29
N TYR A 165 4.99 -20.51 -2.05
CA TYR A 165 5.23 -21.17 -0.77
C TYR A 165 5.85 -22.56 -0.98
N GLY A 166 6.73 -22.94 -0.08
CA GLY A 166 7.22 -24.30 0.05
C GLY A 166 7.62 -24.59 1.50
N ASP A 167 7.38 -25.82 1.97
CA ASP A 167 7.70 -26.22 3.34
C ASP A 167 8.57 -27.49 3.42
N ALA A 168 9.04 -27.77 4.63
CA ALA A 168 9.90 -28.93 4.93
C ALA A 168 9.14 -30.27 4.84
N GLU A 169 7.82 -30.27 4.78
CA GLU A 169 6.98 -31.46 4.59
C GLU A 169 6.76 -31.80 3.12
N GLY A 170 7.27 -30.96 2.20
CA GLY A 170 7.15 -31.13 0.75
C GLY A 170 5.91 -30.50 0.14
N ASN A 171 5.14 -29.73 0.91
CA ASN A 171 4.01 -29.00 0.35
C ASN A 171 4.51 -27.78 -0.42
N ILE A 172 3.86 -27.50 -1.55
CA ILE A 172 4.06 -26.30 -2.36
C ILE A 172 2.71 -25.63 -2.61
N ALA A 173 2.70 -24.33 -2.68
CA ALA A 173 1.50 -23.56 -3.02
C ALA A 173 1.84 -22.28 -3.78
N TRP A 174 0.84 -21.76 -4.47
CA TRP A 174 0.84 -20.46 -5.07
C TRP A 174 -0.52 -19.81 -4.83
N TRP A 175 -0.49 -18.54 -4.42
CA TRP A 175 -1.69 -17.73 -4.25
C TRP A 175 -1.55 -16.43 -5.03
N GLY A 176 -2.55 -16.10 -5.86
CA GLY A 176 -2.79 -14.75 -6.32
C GLY A 176 -3.71 -14.07 -5.29
N ALA A 177 -3.16 -13.16 -4.49
CA ALA A 177 -3.88 -12.47 -3.43
C ALA A 177 -4.00 -10.98 -3.76
N ALA A 178 -5.24 -10.45 -3.68
CA ALA A 178 -5.59 -9.07 -3.90
C ALA A 178 -6.95 -8.76 -3.24
#